data_61d2db4c58f160a535c287ddbf4fab83
#
_entry.id   61d2db4c58f160a535c287ddbf4fab83
#
_cell.length_a   1.000
_cell.length_b   1.000
_cell.length_c   1.000
_cell.angle_alpha   90.00
_cell.angle_beta   90.00
_cell.angle_gamma   90.00
#
_symmetry.space_group_name_H-M   'P 1'
#
loop_
_entity.id
_entity.type
_entity.pdbx_description
1 polymer ?
#
loop_
_entity_poly.entity_id
_entity_poly.type
_entity_poly.pdbx_seq_one_letter_code
_entity_poly.pdbx_strand_id
1 'polypeptide(L)'
;MIVKTLLGLSPVLLLLAVLMYLDSWKLVDLSRVLQMLVIGGLLAAATRVINEGVLGLTHLELSTYGRYVAPCIEESLKAGVLVYLFMRNRVGFMVDAAILGFTIGAGFGVVENLYYLWGFPQASLGIWLARGFGTAVMHGGATAIFGVLAQSLTERHARFNPALYLPGLLIAVVAHVVFNSFADLPIIATAGALLVLMLTLLLVFAKSEHKIHQWLLTDYE
;
A
#
# COMPACT_ATOMS: atom_id res chain seq x y z
N MET A 1 -12.79 23.78 -1.26
CA MET A 1 -12.86 22.33 -1.05
C MET A 1 -12.37 21.55 -2.26
N ILE A 2 -12.91 21.76 -3.47
CA ILE A 2 -12.54 21.04 -4.71
C ILE A 2 -11.01 21.01 -4.95
N VAL A 3 -10.33 22.15 -4.91
CA VAL A 3 -8.88 22.23 -5.15
C VAL A 3 -8.08 21.38 -4.15
N LYS A 4 -8.45 21.41 -2.86
CA LYS A 4 -7.79 20.59 -1.83
C LYS A 4 -8.02 19.11 -2.06
N THR A 5 -9.22 18.72 -2.47
CA THR A 5 -9.54 17.32 -2.84
C THR A 5 -8.68 16.87 -4.02
N LEU A 6 -8.61 17.66 -5.09
CA LEU A 6 -7.77 17.33 -6.25
C LEU A 6 -6.30 17.22 -5.89
N LEU A 7 -5.77 18.15 -5.10
CA LEU A 7 -4.39 18.12 -4.63
C LEU A 7 -4.10 16.92 -3.71
N GLY A 8 -5.04 16.53 -2.86
CA GLY A 8 -4.87 15.39 -1.97
C GLY A 8 -5.01 14.03 -2.67
N LEU A 9 -5.72 13.95 -3.79
CA LEU A 9 -5.97 12.70 -4.50
C LEU A 9 -5.10 12.52 -5.76
N SER A 10 -4.69 13.61 -6.42
CA SER A 10 -3.90 13.53 -7.66
C SER A 10 -2.59 12.75 -7.52
N PRO A 11 -1.82 12.82 -6.40
CA PRO A 11 -0.60 12.04 -6.26
C PRO A 11 -0.83 10.53 -6.28
N VAL A 12 -1.91 10.08 -5.69
CA VAL A 12 -2.31 8.65 -5.69
C VAL A 12 -2.52 8.17 -7.11
N LEU A 13 -3.32 8.92 -7.88
CA LEU A 13 -3.66 8.57 -9.25
C LEU A 13 -2.43 8.64 -10.17
N LEU A 14 -1.56 9.64 -9.96
CA LEU A 14 -0.32 9.78 -10.72
C LEU A 14 0.61 8.58 -10.48
N LEU A 15 0.87 8.22 -9.21
CA LEU A 15 1.74 7.09 -8.88
C LEU A 15 1.18 5.78 -9.43
N LEU A 16 -0.14 5.59 -9.35
CA LEU A 16 -0.79 4.41 -9.91
C LEU A 16 -0.66 4.36 -11.43
N ALA A 17 -0.85 5.49 -12.12
CA ALA A 17 -0.67 5.59 -13.57
C ALA A 17 0.78 5.29 -13.99
N VAL A 18 1.77 5.77 -13.21
CA VAL A 18 3.19 5.46 -13.44
C VAL A 18 3.45 3.96 -13.27
N LEU A 19 2.93 3.32 -12.23
CA LEU A 19 3.09 1.88 -12.04
C LEU A 19 2.47 1.07 -13.17
N MET A 20 1.28 1.43 -13.63
CA MET A 20 0.65 0.80 -14.79
C MET A 20 1.43 1.02 -16.09
N TYR A 21 2.04 2.20 -16.25
CA TYR A 21 2.88 2.49 -17.41
C TYR A 21 4.18 1.65 -17.40
N LEU A 22 4.77 1.44 -16.21
CA LEU A 22 5.98 0.63 -16.02
C LEU A 22 5.71 -0.88 -16.14
N ASP A 23 4.45 -1.32 -16.07
CA ASP A 23 4.06 -2.70 -16.37
C ASP A 23 4.13 -2.97 -17.88
N SER A 24 5.35 -3.18 -18.37
CA SER A 24 5.67 -3.40 -19.79
C SER A 24 4.94 -4.61 -20.38
N TRP A 25 4.63 -5.61 -19.55
CA TRP A 25 3.99 -6.86 -19.94
C TRP A 25 2.47 -6.85 -19.76
N LYS A 26 1.90 -5.74 -19.26
CA LYS A 26 0.47 -5.57 -18.96
C LYS A 26 -0.13 -6.74 -18.18
N LEU A 27 0.59 -7.16 -17.15
CA LEU A 27 0.23 -8.29 -16.30
C LEU A 27 -1.03 -8.02 -15.48
N VAL A 28 -1.30 -6.75 -15.17
CA VAL A 28 -2.47 -6.33 -14.40
C VAL A 28 -3.36 -5.44 -15.25
N ASP A 29 -4.58 -5.89 -15.54
CA ASP A 29 -5.55 -5.10 -16.29
C ASP A 29 -6.18 -3.97 -15.45
N LEU A 30 -6.66 -2.91 -16.13
CA LEU A 30 -7.27 -1.74 -15.49
C LEU A 30 -8.47 -2.10 -14.64
N SER A 31 -9.28 -3.08 -15.05
CA SER A 31 -10.47 -3.52 -14.31
C SER A 31 -10.06 -4.05 -12.93
N ARG A 32 -8.99 -4.83 -12.86
CA ARG A 32 -8.46 -5.36 -11.61
C ARG A 32 -7.89 -4.26 -10.73
N VAL A 33 -7.19 -3.29 -11.32
CA VAL A 33 -6.68 -2.12 -10.60
C VAL A 33 -7.84 -1.33 -9.98
N LEU A 34 -8.90 -1.04 -10.73
CA LEU A 34 -10.07 -0.34 -10.21
C LEU A 34 -10.78 -1.13 -9.10
N GLN A 35 -10.91 -2.45 -9.24
CA GLN A 35 -11.47 -3.30 -8.18
C GLN A 35 -10.65 -3.23 -6.89
N MET A 36 -9.33 -3.33 -6.98
CA MET A 36 -8.46 -3.26 -5.80
C MET A 36 -8.44 -1.88 -5.17
N LEU A 37 -8.55 -0.83 -5.95
CA LEU A 37 -8.69 0.54 -5.45
C LEU A 37 -9.97 0.69 -4.61
N VAL A 38 -11.10 0.19 -5.12
CA VAL A 38 -12.38 0.21 -4.39
C VAL A 38 -12.29 -0.64 -3.12
N ILE A 39 -11.71 -1.83 -3.20
CA ILE A 39 -11.51 -2.70 -2.02
C ILE A 39 -10.67 -2.00 -0.97
N GLY A 40 -9.57 -1.34 -1.36
CA GLY A 40 -8.75 -0.54 -0.45
C GLY A 40 -9.54 0.56 0.25
N GLY A 41 -10.38 1.28 -0.49
CA GLY A 41 -11.28 2.29 0.09
C GLY A 41 -12.30 1.71 1.07
N LEU A 42 -12.90 0.56 0.75
CA LEU A 42 -13.83 -0.13 1.65
C LEU A 42 -13.12 -0.62 2.92
N LEU A 43 -11.87 -1.09 2.80
CA LEU A 43 -11.06 -1.45 3.96
C LEU A 43 -10.81 -0.24 4.86
N ALA A 44 -10.50 0.93 4.32
CA ALA A 44 -10.31 2.14 5.13
C ALA A 44 -11.56 2.49 5.93
N ALA A 45 -12.75 2.41 5.30
CA ALA A 45 -14.01 2.63 5.98
C ALA A 45 -14.28 1.59 7.08
N ALA A 46 -14.04 0.31 6.80
CA ALA A 46 -14.20 -0.77 7.78
C ALA A 46 -13.21 -0.63 8.95
N THR A 47 -11.94 -0.34 8.64
CA THR A 47 -10.87 -0.18 9.63
C THR A 47 -11.16 0.98 10.57
N ARG A 48 -11.76 2.06 10.08
CA ARG A 48 -12.17 3.17 10.95
C ARG A 48 -13.13 2.72 12.04
N VAL A 49 -14.16 1.97 11.69
CA VAL A 49 -15.13 1.43 12.67
C VAL A 49 -14.44 0.50 13.68
N ILE A 50 -13.53 -0.37 13.18
CA ILE A 50 -12.75 -1.27 14.04
C ILE A 50 -11.86 -0.47 14.99
N ASN A 51 -11.12 0.52 14.47
CA ASN A 51 -10.21 1.34 15.27
C ASN A 51 -10.95 2.16 16.33
N GLU A 52 -12.13 2.72 16.03
CA GLU A 52 -12.95 3.42 17.00
C GLU A 52 -13.41 2.48 18.16
N GLY A 53 -13.81 1.26 17.81
CA GLY A 53 -14.18 0.24 18.80
C GLY A 53 -12.99 -0.20 19.67
N VAL A 54 -11.85 -0.50 19.08
CA VAL A 54 -10.64 -0.93 19.80
C VAL A 54 -10.08 0.20 20.66
N LEU A 55 -10.05 1.43 20.16
CA LEU A 55 -9.62 2.60 20.93
C LEU A 55 -10.47 2.77 22.20
N GLY A 56 -11.80 2.63 22.08
CA GLY A 56 -12.71 2.71 23.24
C GLY A 56 -12.47 1.65 24.30
N LEU A 57 -11.93 0.49 23.91
CA LEU A 57 -11.62 -0.61 24.84
C LEU A 57 -10.22 -0.51 25.47
N THR A 58 -9.27 0.13 24.78
CA THR A 58 -7.85 0.15 25.23
C THR A 58 -7.51 1.28 26.18
N HIS A 59 -8.36 2.32 26.29
CA HIS A 59 -8.09 3.54 27.05
C HIS A 59 -6.76 4.25 26.72
N LEU A 60 -6.19 3.98 25.57
CA LEU A 60 -4.96 4.64 25.09
C LEU A 60 -5.27 6.05 24.61
N GLU A 61 -4.29 6.92 24.70
CA GLU A 61 -4.36 8.22 24.03
C GLU A 61 -4.45 8.04 22.51
N LEU A 62 -5.25 8.88 21.86
CA LEU A 62 -5.47 8.83 20.41
C LEU A 62 -4.16 8.87 19.61
N SER A 63 -3.20 9.69 20.08
CA SER A 63 -1.87 9.83 19.46
C SER A 63 -1.06 8.53 19.50
N THR A 64 -1.04 7.86 20.65
CA THR A 64 -0.36 6.58 20.88
C THR A 64 -1.05 5.47 20.09
N TYR A 65 -2.37 5.42 20.14
CA TYR A 65 -3.16 4.46 19.40
C TYR A 65 -2.93 4.57 17.88
N GLY A 66 -3.07 5.78 17.32
CA GLY A 66 -2.89 6.05 15.90
C GLY A 66 -1.47 5.78 15.40
N ARG A 67 -0.47 5.92 16.30
CA ARG A 67 0.93 5.66 15.94
C ARG A 67 1.28 4.18 15.92
N TYR A 68 0.80 3.38 16.88
CA TYR A 68 1.29 2.02 17.10
C TYR A 68 0.24 0.92 16.88
N VAL A 69 -1.02 1.16 17.26
CA VAL A 69 -2.07 0.13 17.21
C VAL A 69 -2.81 0.13 15.89
N ALA A 70 -3.25 1.29 15.43
CA ALA A 70 -3.98 1.41 14.17
C ALA A 70 -3.20 0.81 12.98
N PRO A 71 -1.87 1.06 12.80
CA PRO A 71 -1.11 0.44 11.74
C PRO A 71 -1.14 -1.08 11.73
N CYS A 72 -1.15 -1.72 12.90
CA CYS A 72 -1.23 -3.18 12.99
C CYS A 72 -2.54 -3.72 12.40
N ILE A 73 -3.65 -3.07 12.71
CA ILE A 73 -4.99 -3.45 12.21
C ILE A 73 -5.07 -3.17 10.71
N GLU A 74 -4.65 -2.01 10.28
CA GLU A 74 -4.74 -1.54 8.90
C GLU A 74 -3.91 -2.39 7.94
N GLU A 75 -2.64 -2.63 8.28
CA GLU A 75 -1.77 -3.45 7.44
C GLU A 75 -2.21 -4.92 7.44
N SER A 76 -2.74 -5.44 8.56
CA SER A 76 -3.27 -6.80 8.61
C SER A 76 -4.48 -6.98 7.70
N LEU A 77 -5.40 -6.02 7.65
CA LEU A 77 -6.58 -6.10 6.78
C LEU A 77 -6.20 -5.99 5.30
N LYS A 78 -5.30 -5.06 4.95
CA LYS A 78 -4.77 -4.93 3.58
C LYS A 78 -4.01 -6.19 3.15
N ALA A 79 -3.15 -6.73 4.03
CA ALA A 79 -2.44 -7.98 3.79
C ALA A 79 -3.40 -9.15 3.58
N GLY A 80 -4.49 -9.22 4.33
CA GLY A 80 -5.52 -10.26 4.20
C GLY A 80 -6.10 -10.35 2.79
N VAL A 81 -6.33 -9.21 2.12
CA VAL A 81 -6.79 -9.20 0.72
C VAL A 81 -5.73 -9.78 -0.22
N LEU A 82 -4.46 -9.40 -0.07
CA LEU A 82 -3.39 -9.96 -0.89
C LEU A 82 -3.18 -11.45 -0.64
N VAL A 83 -3.23 -11.89 0.62
CA VAL A 83 -3.17 -13.34 0.96
C VAL A 83 -4.31 -14.09 0.27
N TYR A 84 -5.52 -13.55 0.29
CA TYR A 84 -6.65 -14.13 -0.45
C TYR A 84 -6.35 -14.25 -1.96
N LEU A 85 -5.77 -13.20 -2.58
CA LEU A 85 -5.40 -13.24 -4.00
C LEU A 85 -4.31 -14.29 -4.28
N PHE A 86 -3.31 -14.42 -3.41
CA PHE A 86 -2.30 -15.50 -3.50
C PHE A 86 -2.94 -16.89 -3.42
N MET A 87 -3.82 -17.12 -2.46
CA MET A 87 -4.54 -18.40 -2.30
C MET A 87 -5.41 -18.72 -3.51
N ARG A 88 -5.87 -17.73 -4.26
CA ARG A 88 -6.66 -17.89 -5.49
C ARG A 88 -5.80 -17.96 -6.76
N ASN A 89 -4.47 -18.02 -6.63
CA ASN A 89 -3.53 -17.99 -7.77
C ASN A 89 -3.78 -16.80 -8.71
N ARG A 90 -4.12 -15.63 -8.14
CA ARG A 90 -4.40 -14.40 -8.89
C ARG A 90 -3.20 -13.45 -8.96
N VAL A 91 -2.07 -13.83 -8.38
CA VAL A 91 -0.80 -13.10 -8.39
C VAL A 91 0.25 -14.07 -8.92
N GLY A 92 0.82 -13.77 -10.09
CA GLY A 92 1.79 -14.64 -10.75
C GLY A 92 3.23 -14.20 -10.49
N PHE A 93 3.48 -12.90 -10.56
CA PHE A 93 4.82 -12.32 -10.48
C PHE A 93 4.94 -11.28 -9.37
N MET A 94 6.17 -10.94 -9.02
CA MET A 94 6.42 -9.89 -8.02
C MET A 94 5.89 -8.52 -8.46
N VAL A 95 5.86 -8.23 -9.76
CA VAL A 95 5.27 -7.00 -10.31
C VAL A 95 3.77 -6.95 -10.07
N ASP A 96 3.04 -8.06 -10.30
CA ASP A 96 1.60 -8.13 -10.00
C ASP A 96 1.36 -7.83 -8.52
N ALA A 97 2.15 -8.48 -7.64
CA ALA A 97 2.06 -8.28 -6.20
C ALA A 97 2.32 -6.81 -5.80
N ALA A 98 3.31 -6.17 -6.43
CA ALA A 98 3.62 -4.77 -6.20
C ALA A 98 2.48 -3.84 -6.64
N ILE A 99 1.96 -4.03 -7.87
CA ILE A 99 0.89 -3.19 -8.44
C ILE A 99 -0.41 -3.37 -7.64
N LEU A 100 -0.83 -4.61 -7.38
CA LEU A 100 -2.06 -4.89 -6.64
C LEU A 100 -1.95 -4.42 -5.19
N GLY A 101 -0.80 -4.65 -4.54
CA GLY A 101 -0.53 -4.16 -3.19
C GLY A 101 -0.56 -2.64 -3.11
N PHE A 102 0.16 -1.96 -4.03
CA PHE A 102 0.13 -0.51 -4.11
C PHE A 102 -1.31 0.01 -4.33
N THR A 103 -2.08 -0.63 -5.19
CA THR A 103 -3.44 -0.21 -5.51
C THR A 103 -4.38 -0.32 -4.31
N ILE A 104 -4.28 -1.42 -3.53
CA ILE A 104 -5.07 -1.59 -2.30
C ILE A 104 -4.71 -0.49 -1.30
N GLY A 105 -3.42 -0.27 -1.06
CA GLY A 105 -2.96 0.79 -0.15
C GLY A 105 -3.32 2.20 -0.65
N ALA A 106 -3.24 2.45 -1.96
CA ALA A 106 -3.63 3.71 -2.57
C ALA A 106 -5.12 4.00 -2.37
N GLY A 107 -5.99 3.01 -2.59
CA GLY A 107 -7.43 3.12 -2.33
C GLY A 107 -7.74 3.41 -0.86
N PHE A 108 -7.00 2.76 0.05
CA PHE A 108 -7.07 3.05 1.48
C PHE A 108 -6.72 4.51 1.78
N GLY A 109 -5.57 4.98 1.30
CA GLY A 109 -5.11 6.35 1.49
C GLY A 109 -6.03 7.42 0.90
N VAL A 110 -6.71 7.13 -0.23
CA VAL A 110 -7.74 8.02 -0.81
C VAL A 110 -8.85 8.29 0.20
N VAL A 111 -9.44 7.24 0.79
CA VAL A 111 -10.56 7.37 1.73
C VAL A 111 -10.08 8.02 3.03
N GLU A 112 -8.92 7.65 3.53
CA GLU A 112 -8.32 8.29 4.70
C GLU A 112 -8.09 9.79 4.47
N ASN A 113 -7.55 10.19 3.32
CA ASN A 113 -7.37 11.61 2.99
C ASN A 113 -8.69 12.38 2.92
N LEU A 114 -9.78 11.76 2.44
CA LEU A 114 -11.10 12.36 2.47
C LEU A 114 -11.60 12.59 3.91
N TYR A 115 -11.38 11.65 4.81
CA TYR A 115 -11.71 11.83 6.24
C TYR A 115 -10.95 13.01 6.85
N TYR A 116 -9.65 13.11 6.60
CA TYR A 116 -8.86 14.24 7.10
C TYR A 116 -9.30 15.56 6.48
N LEU A 117 -9.69 15.56 5.19
CA LEU A 117 -10.19 16.77 4.54
C LEU A 117 -11.46 17.31 5.23
N TRP A 118 -12.33 16.42 5.67
CA TRP A 118 -13.54 16.80 6.42
C TRP A 118 -13.21 17.26 7.85
N GLY A 119 -12.25 16.60 8.50
CA GLY A 119 -11.85 16.93 9.88
C GLY A 119 -11.03 18.21 9.99
N PHE A 120 -10.21 18.53 8.97
CA PHE A 120 -9.28 19.66 9.00
C PHE A 120 -9.36 20.56 7.74
N PRO A 121 -10.54 21.12 7.42
CA PRO A 121 -10.77 21.90 6.20
C PRO A 121 -9.89 23.16 6.09
N GLN A 122 -9.36 23.65 7.22
CA GLN A 122 -8.53 24.86 7.30
C GLN A 122 -7.05 24.61 7.00
N ALA A 123 -6.60 23.36 6.91
CA ALA A 123 -5.21 23.06 6.59
C ALA A 123 -4.78 23.69 5.25
N SER A 124 -3.52 24.14 5.16
CA SER A 124 -2.98 24.80 3.96
C SER A 124 -2.92 23.85 2.75
N LEU A 125 -2.85 24.42 1.54
CA LEU A 125 -2.68 23.63 0.31
C LEU A 125 -1.38 22.81 0.32
N GLY A 126 -0.30 23.35 0.91
CA GLY A 126 0.98 22.68 1.03
C GLY A 126 0.89 21.42 1.92
N ILE A 127 0.15 21.51 3.03
CA ILE A 127 -0.12 20.34 3.90
C ILE A 127 -0.93 19.28 3.14
N TRP A 128 -1.93 19.69 2.36
CA TRP A 128 -2.73 18.77 1.56
C TRP A 128 -1.93 18.08 0.46
N LEU A 129 -1.01 18.78 -0.18
CA LEU A 129 -0.13 18.20 -1.18
C LEU A 129 0.85 17.20 -0.53
N ALA A 130 1.52 17.60 0.56
CA ALA A 130 2.43 16.73 1.30
C ALA A 130 1.72 15.49 1.81
N ARG A 131 0.50 15.64 2.36
CA ARG A 131 -0.30 14.53 2.82
C ARG A 131 -0.74 13.62 1.67
N GLY A 132 -1.20 14.20 0.54
CA GLY A 132 -1.61 13.43 -0.63
C GLY A 132 -0.50 12.51 -1.14
N PHE A 133 0.72 13.01 -1.27
CA PHE A 133 1.89 12.20 -1.62
C PHE A 133 2.27 11.25 -0.48
N GLY A 134 2.41 11.76 0.74
CA GLY A 134 2.89 10.97 1.88
C GLY A 134 1.99 9.78 2.18
N THR A 135 0.69 9.99 2.27
CA THR A 135 -0.27 8.94 2.58
C THR A 135 -0.37 7.90 1.46
N ALA A 136 -0.39 8.37 0.19
CA ALA A 136 -0.41 7.46 -0.96
C ALA A 136 0.82 6.56 -1.01
N VAL A 137 2.00 7.16 -0.82
CA VAL A 137 3.27 6.43 -0.84
C VAL A 137 3.39 5.48 0.34
N MET A 138 2.98 5.93 1.52
CA MET A 138 3.07 5.11 2.73
C MET A 138 2.13 3.90 2.63
N HIS A 139 0.83 4.09 2.44
CA HIS A 139 -0.11 2.96 2.36
C HIS A 139 0.13 2.09 1.14
N GLY A 140 0.31 2.71 -0.05
CA GLY A 140 0.61 1.99 -1.28
C GLY A 140 1.93 1.24 -1.19
N GLY A 141 2.99 1.90 -0.71
CA GLY A 141 4.33 1.35 -0.57
C GLY A 141 4.41 0.22 0.45
N ALA A 142 3.86 0.41 1.65
CA ALA A 142 3.85 -0.62 2.69
C ALA A 142 3.15 -1.89 2.21
N THR A 143 1.95 -1.75 1.59
CA THR A 143 1.21 -2.91 1.08
C THR A 143 1.89 -3.54 -0.15
N ALA A 144 2.54 -2.75 -1.01
CA ALA A 144 3.35 -3.27 -2.12
C ALA A 144 4.55 -4.09 -1.61
N ILE A 145 5.28 -3.57 -0.62
CA ILE A 145 6.41 -4.28 0.01
C ILE A 145 5.94 -5.59 0.63
N PHE A 146 4.80 -5.59 1.35
CA PHE A 146 4.19 -6.82 1.82
C PHE A 146 3.96 -7.81 0.68
N GLY A 147 3.31 -7.38 -0.40
CA GLY A 147 2.99 -8.22 -1.55
C GLY A 147 4.23 -8.84 -2.20
N VAL A 148 5.26 -8.05 -2.43
CA VAL A 148 6.54 -8.49 -3.03
C VAL A 148 7.23 -9.54 -2.16
N LEU A 149 7.34 -9.29 -0.86
CA LEU A 149 7.95 -10.23 0.07
C LEU A 149 7.14 -11.52 0.20
N ALA A 150 5.82 -11.40 0.30
CA ALA A 150 4.91 -12.55 0.31
C ALA A 150 5.08 -13.41 -0.95
N GLN A 151 5.06 -12.79 -2.15
CA GLN A 151 5.29 -13.52 -3.40
C GLN A 151 6.66 -14.19 -3.42
N SER A 152 7.73 -13.48 -3.06
CA SER A 152 9.09 -14.02 -3.08
C SER A 152 9.28 -15.22 -2.14
N LEU A 153 8.60 -15.23 -0.99
CA LEU A 153 8.70 -16.30 -0.01
C LEU A 153 7.77 -17.46 -0.30
N THR A 154 6.60 -17.23 -0.91
CA THR A 154 5.59 -18.27 -1.13
C THR A 154 5.73 -18.99 -2.47
N GLU A 155 6.28 -18.36 -3.51
CA GLU A 155 6.36 -18.93 -4.87
C GLU A 155 7.08 -20.29 -4.93
N ARG A 156 7.96 -20.60 -3.97
CA ARG A 156 8.69 -21.87 -3.88
C ARG A 156 8.00 -22.93 -3.03
N HIS A 157 6.83 -22.62 -2.48
CA HIS A 157 6.13 -23.49 -1.55
C HIS A 157 4.79 -23.91 -2.14
N ALA A 158 4.63 -25.21 -2.42
CA ALA A 158 3.40 -25.76 -2.97
C ALA A 158 2.23 -25.76 -1.97
N ARG A 159 2.51 -25.67 -0.66
CA ARG A 159 1.49 -25.67 0.39
C ARG A 159 1.36 -24.32 1.04
N PHE A 160 0.13 -23.91 1.35
CA PHE A 160 -0.14 -22.71 2.12
C PHE A 160 0.55 -22.76 3.50
N ASN A 161 1.36 -21.75 3.78
CA ASN A 161 2.00 -21.59 5.08
C ASN A 161 1.88 -20.11 5.51
N PRO A 162 1.04 -19.80 6.50
CA PRO A 162 0.79 -18.43 6.94
C PRO A 162 2.05 -17.74 7.50
N ALA A 163 3.02 -18.49 8.03
CA ALA A 163 4.26 -17.93 8.57
C ALA A 163 5.10 -17.22 7.51
N LEU A 164 4.96 -17.58 6.22
CA LEU A 164 5.69 -16.94 5.12
C LEU A 164 5.21 -15.50 4.83
N TYR A 165 4.02 -15.13 5.30
CA TYR A 165 3.48 -13.77 5.15
C TYR A 165 3.90 -12.84 6.28
N LEU A 166 4.31 -13.38 7.45
CA LEU A 166 4.65 -12.59 8.62
C LEU A 166 5.81 -11.60 8.41
N PRO A 167 6.93 -11.95 7.73
CA PRO A 167 8.01 -11.00 7.52
C PRO A 167 7.56 -9.77 6.73
N GLY A 168 6.78 -9.97 5.67
CA GLY A 168 6.23 -8.87 4.88
C GLY A 168 5.26 -8.00 5.68
N LEU A 169 4.37 -8.61 6.47
CA LEU A 169 3.45 -7.89 7.34
C LEU A 169 4.18 -7.06 8.39
N LEU A 170 5.19 -7.63 9.04
CA LEU A 170 5.99 -6.91 10.03
C LEU A 170 6.66 -5.68 9.42
N ILE A 171 7.27 -5.82 8.24
CA ILE A 171 7.91 -4.69 7.56
C ILE A 171 6.89 -3.62 7.18
N ALA A 172 5.71 -4.00 6.67
CA ALA A 172 4.65 -3.05 6.33
C ALA A 172 4.17 -2.28 7.57
N VAL A 173 3.93 -2.98 8.69
CA VAL A 173 3.54 -2.34 9.97
C VAL A 173 4.63 -1.40 10.47
N VAL A 174 5.89 -1.84 10.48
CA VAL A 174 7.01 -1.00 10.92
C VAL A 174 7.15 0.25 10.04
N ALA A 175 7.07 0.11 8.72
CA ALA A 175 7.13 1.25 7.81
C ALA A 175 6.01 2.27 8.09
N HIS A 176 4.79 1.79 8.34
CA HIS A 176 3.65 2.63 8.68
C HIS A 176 3.83 3.31 10.04
N VAL A 177 4.25 2.59 11.09
CA VAL A 177 4.54 3.15 12.42
C VAL A 177 5.62 4.21 12.34
N VAL A 178 6.70 3.96 11.59
CA VAL A 178 7.77 4.93 11.35
C VAL A 178 7.21 6.19 10.67
N PHE A 179 6.43 6.05 9.61
CA PHE A 179 5.81 7.18 8.94
C PHE A 179 4.94 8.02 9.90
N ASN A 180 4.08 7.37 10.70
CA ASN A 180 3.23 8.06 11.67
C ASN A 180 4.02 8.70 12.81
N SER A 181 5.24 8.22 13.09
CA SER A 181 6.13 8.83 14.08
C SER A 181 6.72 10.16 13.63
N PHE A 182 6.73 10.43 12.31
CA PHE A 182 7.16 11.70 11.72
C PHE A 182 5.97 12.58 11.27
N ALA A 183 4.78 12.40 11.87
CA ALA A 183 3.59 13.17 11.52
C ALA A 183 3.77 14.71 11.65
N ASP A 184 4.63 15.14 12.59
CA ASP A 184 4.99 16.56 12.78
C ASP A 184 6.00 17.08 11.72
N LEU A 185 6.61 16.19 10.94
CA LEU A 185 7.57 16.50 9.87
C LEU A 185 7.12 15.89 8.52
N PRO A 186 5.96 16.25 8.00
CA PRO A 186 5.30 15.55 6.89
C PRO A 186 6.14 15.52 5.61
N ILE A 187 6.95 16.54 5.35
CA ILE A 187 7.82 16.61 4.17
C ILE A 187 8.94 15.56 4.29
N ILE A 188 9.56 15.44 5.46
CA ILE A 188 10.63 14.47 5.71
C ILE A 188 10.08 13.04 5.64
N ALA A 189 8.94 12.79 6.28
CA ALA A 189 8.25 11.50 6.23
C ALA A 189 7.93 11.10 4.79
N THR A 190 7.37 12.02 4.01
CA THR A 190 7.02 11.80 2.60
C THR A 190 8.26 11.54 1.74
N ALA A 191 9.31 12.34 1.89
CA ALA A 191 10.56 12.15 1.14
C ALA A 191 11.23 10.81 1.45
N GLY A 192 11.27 10.42 2.73
CA GLY A 192 11.80 9.12 3.15
C GLY A 192 10.98 7.95 2.60
N ALA A 193 9.65 8.02 2.69
CA ALA A 193 8.76 7.01 2.15
C ALA A 193 8.88 6.89 0.62
N LEU A 194 8.96 8.02 -0.10
CA LEU A 194 9.19 8.05 -1.56
C LEU A 194 10.50 7.37 -1.93
N LEU A 195 11.59 7.69 -1.23
CA LEU A 195 12.89 7.08 -1.48
C LEU A 195 12.84 5.56 -1.32
N VAL A 196 12.28 5.08 -0.20
CA VAL A 196 12.15 3.64 0.07
C VAL A 196 11.28 2.95 -0.97
N LEU A 197 10.13 3.54 -1.32
CA LEU A 197 9.25 2.99 -2.35
C LEU A 197 9.95 2.92 -3.72
N MET A 198 10.58 4.02 -4.15
CA MET A 198 11.27 4.05 -5.44
C MET A 198 12.38 3.01 -5.53
N LEU A 199 13.21 2.87 -4.49
CA LEU A 199 14.25 1.84 -4.44
C LEU A 199 13.64 0.43 -4.49
N THR A 200 12.59 0.18 -3.74
CA THR A 200 11.88 -1.10 -3.72
C THR A 200 11.32 -1.43 -5.11
N LEU A 201 10.63 -0.49 -5.73
CA LEU A 201 10.06 -0.69 -7.08
C LEU A 201 11.14 -0.95 -8.12
N LEU A 202 12.23 -0.16 -8.14
CA LEU A 202 13.34 -0.38 -9.08
C LEU A 202 13.92 -1.79 -8.94
N LEU A 203 14.16 -2.25 -7.71
CA LEU A 203 14.67 -3.60 -7.46
C LEU A 203 13.68 -4.69 -7.90
N VAL A 204 12.39 -4.49 -7.62
CA VAL A 204 11.33 -5.45 -8.00
C VAL A 204 11.20 -5.55 -9.51
N PHE A 205 11.11 -4.41 -10.21
CA PHE A 205 10.96 -4.41 -11.67
C PHE A 205 12.19 -5.03 -12.34
N ALA A 206 13.41 -4.64 -11.95
CA ALA A 206 14.63 -5.20 -12.48
C ALA A 206 14.71 -6.73 -12.29
N LYS A 207 14.37 -7.23 -11.09
CA LYS A 207 14.39 -8.66 -10.78
C LYS A 207 13.28 -9.42 -11.50
N SER A 208 12.09 -8.83 -11.60
CA SER A 208 10.95 -9.44 -12.29
C SER A 208 11.18 -9.53 -13.80
N GLU A 209 11.69 -8.48 -14.41
CA GLU A 209 12.00 -8.45 -15.84
C GLU A 209 13.05 -9.50 -16.21
N HIS A 210 14.11 -9.61 -15.40
CA HIS A 210 15.11 -10.66 -15.59
C HIS A 210 14.52 -12.07 -15.50
N LYS A 211 13.61 -12.32 -14.55
CA LYS A 211 12.95 -13.61 -14.36
C LYS A 211 11.99 -13.96 -15.51
N ILE A 212 11.20 -12.99 -15.98
CA ILE A 212 10.30 -13.17 -17.13
C ILE A 212 11.12 -13.46 -18.38
N HIS A 213 12.21 -12.73 -18.59
CA HIS A 213 13.10 -12.97 -19.74
C HIS A 213 13.71 -14.37 -19.72
N GLN A 214 14.16 -14.86 -18.56
CA GLN A 214 14.67 -16.23 -18.42
C GLN A 214 13.56 -17.26 -18.68
N TRP A 215 12.35 -17.05 -18.20
CA TRP A 215 11.23 -17.96 -18.42
C TRP A 215 10.89 -18.07 -19.93
N LEU A 216 10.84 -16.93 -20.63
CA LEU A 216 10.61 -16.91 -22.08
C LEU A 216 11.69 -17.66 -22.87
N LEU A 217 12.95 -17.59 -22.45
CA LEU A 217 14.04 -18.32 -23.11
C LEU A 217 13.93 -19.84 -22.94
N THR A 218 13.45 -20.31 -21.78
CA THR A 218 13.30 -21.75 -21.49
C THR A 218 12.08 -22.38 -22.17
N ASP A 219 11.06 -21.62 -22.51
CA ASP A 219 9.87 -22.12 -23.22
C ASP A 219 10.07 -22.23 -24.75
N TYR A 220 11.21 -21.73 -25.29
CA TYR A 220 11.55 -21.83 -26.69
C TYR A 220 12.57 -22.97 -27.00
N GLU A 221 13.06 -23.72 -26.02
CA GLU A 221 13.85 -24.94 -26.16
C GLU A 221 12.98 -26.19 -25.97
#